data_6ad394888ee6fad39978277df089d2c9
#
_entry.id   6ad394888ee6fad39978277df089d2c9
#
_cell.length_a   1.000
_cell.length_b   1.000
_cell.length_c   1.000
_cell.angle_alpha   90.00
_cell.angle_beta   90.00
_cell.angle_gamma   90.00
#
_symmetry.space_group_name_H-M   'P 1'
#
loop_
_entity.id
_entity.type
_entity.pdbx_description
1 polymer ?
#
loop_
_entity_poly.entity_id
_entity_poly.type
_entity_poly.pdbx_seq_one_letter_code
_entity_poly.pdbx_strand_id
1 'polypeptide(L)'
;MTTTTPASSATTNPATTAAAATTASSQQLAGNFDTFLTLLTTQLQNQDPLSPMDTSQFTEQLVSFAGVEQQINMNTNLTTLISMQQSSESLQALQLVGANVTINSNTAALSKATGSPATWGFSSPSPATGAITITSSTGQVAYTGSMPLSAGSQTYTWNGQGNNGVTWPDGNYTLSITATGATGQAVTVSTQVQGTISSVNVSQNPPLVTVGGQSYPISAIQSINSGSIGNSISNSANSISNSISNSINTANNSSLAQLLH
;
A
#
# COMPACT_ATOMS: atom_id res chain seq x y z
N MET A 1 16.49 -41.40 -7.20
CA MET A 1 15.57 -40.26 -7.12
C MET A 1 16.00 -39.40 -5.92
N THR A 2 16.73 -38.33 -6.14
CA THR A 2 17.20 -37.41 -5.08
C THR A 2 16.24 -36.24 -5.05
N THR A 3 15.46 -36.15 -3.96
CA THR A 3 14.56 -35.00 -3.72
C THR A 3 15.37 -33.84 -3.19
N THR A 4 15.54 -32.81 -4.00
CA THR A 4 16.09 -31.52 -3.56
C THR A 4 14.97 -30.69 -2.94
N THR A 5 15.04 -30.48 -1.64
CA THR A 5 14.19 -29.55 -0.89
C THR A 5 14.58 -28.11 -1.27
N PRO A 6 13.66 -27.22 -1.68
CA PRO A 6 13.99 -25.83 -1.92
C PRO A 6 14.29 -25.12 -0.59
N ALA A 7 15.46 -24.49 -0.51
CA ALA A 7 15.81 -23.63 0.62
C ALA A 7 14.89 -22.41 0.66
N SER A 8 14.14 -22.27 1.75
CA SER A 8 13.35 -21.07 2.05
C SER A 8 14.29 -19.93 2.35
N SER A 9 14.41 -18.97 1.44
CA SER A 9 15.14 -17.72 1.68
C SER A 9 14.33 -16.87 2.66
N ALA A 10 14.73 -16.86 3.93
CA ALA A 10 14.19 -15.94 4.92
C ALA A 10 14.58 -14.51 4.53
N THR A 11 13.62 -13.74 4.05
CA THR A 11 13.79 -12.30 3.79
C THR A 11 13.88 -11.61 5.15
N THR A 12 15.09 -11.31 5.61
CA THR A 12 15.31 -10.51 6.83
C THR A 12 14.83 -9.07 6.57
N ASN A 13 13.85 -8.64 7.36
CA ASN A 13 13.33 -7.28 7.28
C ASN A 13 14.44 -6.28 7.72
N PRO A 14 14.87 -5.32 6.86
CA PRO A 14 15.98 -4.41 7.16
C PRO A 14 15.71 -3.52 8.39
N ALA A 15 14.45 -3.28 8.75
CA ALA A 15 14.07 -2.48 9.93
C ALA A 15 14.45 -3.18 11.25
N THR A 16 14.33 -4.51 11.33
CA THR A 16 14.70 -5.28 12.53
C THR A 16 16.21 -5.31 12.73
N THR A 17 16.97 -5.33 11.64
CA THR A 17 18.44 -5.33 11.69
C THR A 17 18.99 -3.97 12.14
N ALA A 18 18.38 -2.86 11.72
CA ALA A 18 18.78 -1.50 12.11
C ALA A 18 18.51 -1.22 13.61
N ALA A 19 17.35 -1.65 14.13
CA ALA A 19 16.99 -1.50 15.54
C ALA A 19 17.92 -2.33 16.46
N ALA A 20 18.30 -3.54 16.05
CA ALA A 20 19.23 -4.37 16.79
C ALA A 20 20.65 -3.76 16.82
N ALA A 21 21.09 -3.14 15.73
CA ALA A 21 22.39 -2.50 15.63
C ALA A 21 22.51 -1.26 16.54
N THR A 22 21.46 -0.43 16.63
CA THR A 22 21.44 0.75 17.52
C THR A 22 21.44 0.36 18.99
N THR A 23 20.69 -0.68 19.37
CA THR A 23 20.67 -1.19 20.75
C THR A 23 22.02 -1.77 21.15
N ALA A 24 22.67 -2.53 20.28
CA ALA A 24 24.00 -3.07 20.52
C ALA A 24 25.07 -1.97 20.69
N SER A 25 25.01 -0.91 19.86
CA SER A 25 25.90 0.24 19.96
C SER A 25 25.73 1.01 21.26
N SER A 26 24.50 1.22 21.73
CA SER A 26 24.20 1.89 22.99
C SER A 26 24.70 1.07 24.20
N GLN A 27 24.51 -0.24 24.19
CA GLN A 27 25.00 -1.13 25.26
C GLN A 27 26.53 -1.19 25.31
N GLN A 28 27.19 -1.22 24.16
CA GLN A 28 28.65 -1.21 24.06
C GLN A 28 29.22 0.11 24.58
N LEU A 29 28.57 1.24 24.29
CA LEU A 29 28.96 2.56 24.76
C LEU A 29 28.82 2.67 26.29
N ALA A 30 27.70 2.19 26.86
CA ALA A 30 27.48 2.14 28.29
C ALA A 30 28.53 1.27 29.01
N GLY A 31 28.85 0.09 28.47
CA GLY A 31 29.94 -0.78 29.03
C GLY A 31 31.31 -0.16 28.98
N ASN A 32 31.63 0.59 27.93
CA ASN A 32 32.88 1.34 27.85
C ASN A 32 32.94 2.48 28.87
N PHE A 33 31.83 3.15 29.12
CA PHE A 33 31.74 4.21 30.13
C PHE A 33 31.89 3.68 31.56
N ASP A 34 31.25 2.57 31.90
CA ASP A 34 31.41 1.92 33.21
C ASP A 34 32.87 1.45 33.45
N THR A 35 33.49 0.87 32.42
CA THR A 35 34.90 0.45 32.47
C THR A 35 35.80 1.67 32.69
N PHE A 36 35.53 2.77 32.00
CA PHE A 36 36.28 4.02 32.13
C PHE A 36 36.13 4.59 33.55
N LEU A 37 34.93 4.69 34.12
CA LEU A 37 34.68 5.18 35.49
C LEU A 37 35.43 4.32 36.53
N THR A 38 35.46 3.02 36.33
CA THR A 38 36.20 2.08 37.22
C THR A 38 37.70 2.34 37.15
N LEU A 39 38.26 2.51 35.97
CA LEU A 39 39.66 2.83 35.80
C LEU A 39 40.01 4.20 36.40
N LEU A 40 39.19 5.22 36.18
CA LEU A 40 39.38 6.56 36.73
C LEU A 40 39.37 6.53 38.27
N THR A 41 38.40 5.83 38.86
CA THR A 41 38.29 5.70 40.33
C THR A 41 39.46 4.97 40.92
N THR A 42 39.91 3.90 40.26
CA THR A 42 41.09 3.13 40.68
C THR A 42 42.37 3.96 40.60
N GLN A 43 42.53 4.78 39.56
CA GLN A 43 43.67 5.66 39.40
C GLN A 43 43.67 6.80 40.44
N LEU A 44 42.51 7.42 40.72
CA LEU A 44 42.38 8.44 41.76
C LEU A 44 42.70 7.91 43.17
N GLN A 45 42.40 6.64 43.45
CA GLN A 45 42.73 6.01 44.76
C GLN A 45 44.18 5.68 44.91
N ASN A 46 44.95 5.56 43.78
CA ASN A 46 46.34 5.11 43.79
C ASN A 46 47.34 6.20 43.34
N GLN A 47 46.88 7.49 43.20
CA GLN A 47 47.71 8.61 42.76
C GLN A 47 48.63 9.13 43.88
N ASP A 48 49.92 9.34 43.52
CA ASP A 48 50.86 10.08 44.34
C ASP A 48 50.59 11.59 44.24
N PRO A 49 50.43 12.34 45.35
CA PRO A 49 50.03 13.75 45.37
C PRO A 49 51.05 14.70 44.69
N LEU A 50 52.24 14.22 44.30
CA LEU A 50 53.31 15.04 43.71
C LEU A 50 53.34 15.06 42.18
N SER A 51 52.50 14.27 41.48
CA SER A 51 52.50 14.20 40.02
C SER A 51 51.06 14.02 39.50
N PRO A 52 50.21 15.09 39.47
CA PRO A 52 48.86 14.99 38.96
C PRO A 52 48.89 14.72 37.46
N MET A 53 48.21 13.65 37.01
CA MET A 53 48.00 13.38 35.58
C MET A 53 47.05 14.40 34.97
N ASP A 54 47.28 14.73 33.69
CA ASP A 54 46.46 15.62 32.91
C ASP A 54 45.09 14.94 32.56
N THR A 55 44.05 15.35 33.28
CA THR A 55 42.69 14.86 33.08
C THR A 55 42.02 15.44 31.86
N SER A 56 42.63 16.36 31.12
CA SER A 56 42.05 17.05 29.96
C SER A 56 41.72 16.08 28.83
N GLN A 57 42.65 15.14 28.51
CA GLN A 57 42.41 14.13 27.44
C GLN A 57 41.23 13.22 27.75
N PHE A 58 41.01 12.89 29.02
CA PHE A 58 39.86 12.06 29.43
C PHE A 58 38.55 12.83 29.34
N THR A 59 38.58 14.13 29.67
CA THR A 59 37.38 14.98 29.52
C THR A 59 37.01 15.15 28.05
N GLU A 60 37.95 15.30 27.14
CA GLU A 60 37.69 15.37 25.70
C GLU A 60 37.07 14.05 25.17
N GLN A 61 37.54 12.88 25.65
CA GLN A 61 36.94 11.61 25.27
C GLN A 61 35.50 11.50 25.79
N LEU A 62 35.18 11.95 27.00
CA LEU A 62 33.87 11.98 27.56
C LEU A 62 32.91 12.88 26.74
N VAL A 63 33.37 14.07 26.35
CA VAL A 63 32.60 14.98 25.48
C VAL A 63 32.34 14.32 24.11
N SER A 64 33.34 13.63 23.56
CA SER A 64 33.18 12.89 22.31
C SER A 64 32.14 11.76 22.44
N PHE A 65 32.17 11.01 23.55
CA PHE A 65 31.16 9.96 23.81
C PHE A 65 29.77 10.53 24.00
N ALA A 66 29.62 11.63 24.75
CA ALA A 66 28.34 12.32 24.89
C ALA A 66 27.79 12.81 23.53
N GLY A 67 28.67 13.27 22.65
CA GLY A 67 28.30 13.65 21.28
C GLY A 67 27.78 12.47 20.46
N VAL A 68 28.43 11.31 20.53
CA VAL A 68 27.97 10.09 19.85
C VAL A 68 26.67 9.58 20.44
N GLU A 69 26.51 9.60 21.76
CA GLU A 69 25.26 9.23 22.43
C GLU A 69 24.09 10.12 21.97
N GLN A 70 24.31 11.44 21.93
CA GLN A 70 23.33 12.38 21.40
C GLN A 70 22.94 12.06 19.95
N GLN A 71 23.91 11.67 19.12
CA GLN A 71 23.65 11.31 17.73
C GLN A 71 22.85 10.00 17.61
N ILE A 72 23.14 9.00 18.45
CA ILE A 72 22.38 7.75 18.53
C ILE A 72 20.94 8.05 18.96
N ASN A 73 20.75 8.86 20.00
CA ASN A 73 19.45 9.27 20.50
C ASN A 73 18.65 10.04 19.44
N MET A 74 19.28 10.93 18.68
CA MET A 74 18.64 11.61 17.55
C MET A 74 18.18 10.61 16.46
N ASN A 75 19.02 9.66 16.07
CA ASN A 75 18.66 8.64 15.08
C ASN A 75 17.51 7.76 15.58
N THR A 76 17.49 7.41 16.86
CA THR A 76 16.40 6.64 17.48
C THR A 76 15.09 7.43 17.45
N ASN A 77 15.11 8.72 17.78
CA ASN A 77 13.96 9.60 17.73
C ASN A 77 13.44 9.76 16.29
N LEU A 78 14.32 9.90 15.29
CA LEU A 78 13.93 9.94 13.87
C LEU A 78 13.28 8.62 13.43
N THR A 79 13.83 7.48 13.83
CA THR A 79 13.23 6.17 13.53
C THR A 79 11.84 6.04 14.17
N THR A 80 11.67 6.52 15.40
CA THR A 80 10.39 6.54 16.09
C THR A 80 9.38 7.42 15.34
N LEU A 81 9.78 8.61 14.91
CA LEU A 81 8.92 9.51 14.12
C LEU A 81 8.49 8.87 12.80
N ILE A 82 9.40 8.19 12.09
CA ILE A 82 9.08 7.45 10.87
C ILE A 82 8.06 6.34 11.16
N SER A 83 8.22 5.59 12.25
CA SER A 83 7.28 4.53 12.65
C SER A 83 5.90 5.08 12.99
N MET A 84 5.83 6.23 13.66
CA MET A 84 4.56 6.92 13.95
C MET A 84 3.88 7.39 12.66
N GLN A 85 4.65 7.94 11.71
CA GLN A 85 4.13 8.36 10.41
C GLN A 85 3.57 7.16 9.62
N GLN A 86 4.30 6.04 9.59
CA GLN A 86 3.84 4.80 8.94
C GLN A 86 2.56 4.25 9.57
N SER A 87 2.46 4.32 10.90
CA SER A 87 1.23 3.91 11.61
C SER A 87 0.05 4.82 11.23
N SER A 88 0.26 6.12 11.13
CA SER A 88 -0.76 7.08 10.70
C SER A 88 -1.21 6.81 9.25
N GLU A 89 -0.27 6.56 8.35
CA GLU A 89 -0.56 6.20 6.95
C GLU A 89 -1.35 4.88 6.86
N SER A 90 -0.99 3.89 7.66
CA SER A 90 -1.71 2.62 7.75
C SER A 90 -3.16 2.80 8.22
N LEU A 91 -3.39 3.63 9.23
CA LEU A 91 -4.74 3.93 9.71
C LEU A 91 -5.59 4.67 8.65
N GLN A 92 -4.99 5.62 7.92
CA GLN A 92 -5.66 6.31 6.82
C GLN A 92 -6.00 5.33 5.69
N ALA A 93 -5.08 4.41 5.35
CA ALA A 93 -5.31 3.40 4.34
C ALA A 93 -6.50 2.49 4.67
N LEU A 94 -6.66 2.09 5.93
CA LEU A 94 -7.78 1.25 6.38
C LEU A 94 -9.15 1.93 6.17
N GLN A 95 -9.22 3.27 6.24
CA GLN A 95 -10.46 4.01 6.00
C GLN A 95 -10.90 3.98 4.52
N LEU A 96 -10.02 3.59 3.61
CA LEU A 96 -10.32 3.51 2.19
C LEU A 96 -11.04 2.21 1.79
N VAL A 97 -11.18 1.23 2.69
CA VAL A 97 -11.90 -0.01 2.38
C VAL A 97 -13.36 0.31 2.04
N GLY A 98 -13.83 -0.20 0.92
CA GLY A 98 -15.16 0.09 0.38
C GLY A 98 -15.24 1.36 -0.49
N ALA A 99 -14.22 2.20 -0.54
CA ALA A 99 -14.18 3.34 -1.44
C ALA A 99 -13.97 2.90 -2.89
N ASN A 100 -14.62 3.60 -3.83
CA ASN A 100 -14.35 3.45 -5.25
C ASN A 100 -13.18 4.36 -5.63
N VAL A 101 -12.15 3.80 -6.24
CA VAL A 101 -10.92 4.52 -6.57
C VAL A 101 -10.54 4.38 -8.02
N THR A 102 -9.82 5.37 -8.52
CA THR A 102 -9.10 5.32 -9.79
C THR A 102 -7.61 5.22 -9.50
N ILE A 103 -6.96 4.21 -10.06
CA ILE A 103 -5.56 3.88 -9.83
C ILE A 103 -4.79 4.06 -11.13
N ASN A 104 -3.65 4.74 -11.09
CA ASN A 104 -2.74 4.80 -12.22
C ASN A 104 -2.05 3.44 -12.40
N SER A 105 -2.58 2.63 -13.30
CA SER A 105 -2.07 1.31 -13.59
C SER A 105 -2.49 0.86 -14.98
N ASN A 106 -1.66 0.07 -15.61
CA ASN A 106 -1.96 -0.65 -16.85
C ASN A 106 -2.21 -2.15 -16.60
N THR A 107 -2.22 -2.60 -15.34
CA THR A 107 -2.42 -4.00 -14.96
C THR A 107 -3.75 -4.15 -14.26
N ALA A 108 -4.60 -5.08 -14.77
CA ALA A 108 -5.87 -5.44 -14.17
C ALA A 108 -5.98 -6.96 -13.99
N ALA A 109 -6.78 -7.39 -13.02
CA ALA A 109 -7.04 -8.81 -12.79
C ALA A 109 -8.19 -9.30 -13.68
N LEU A 110 -8.03 -10.51 -14.21
CA LEU A 110 -9.08 -11.31 -14.82
C LEU A 110 -9.50 -12.37 -13.78
N SER A 111 -10.78 -12.46 -13.45
CA SER A 111 -11.33 -13.51 -12.60
C SER A 111 -12.63 -14.04 -13.16
N LYS A 112 -12.56 -15.22 -13.76
CA LYS A 112 -13.75 -15.93 -14.29
C LYS A 112 -14.57 -16.55 -13.18
N ALA A 113 -13.91 -16.95 -12.09
CA ALA A 113 -14.59 -17.50 -10.93
C ALA A 113 -15.63 -16.53 -10.34
N THR A 114 -15.38 -15.23 -10.42
CA THR A 114 -16.30 -14.16 -9.99
C THR A 114 -17.04 -13.50 -11.17
N GLY A 115 -16.81 -13.96 -12.40
CA GLY A 115 -17.39 -13.33 -13.60
C GLY A 115 -16.83 -11.94 -13.89
N SER A 116 -15.66 -11.60 -13.34
CA SER A 116 -15.05 -10.27 -13.47
C SER A 116 -14.04 -10.24 -14.62
N PRO A 117 -14.35 -9.56 -15.74
CA PRO A 117 -13.41 -9.36 -16.84
C PRO A 117 -12.32 -8.38 -16.43
N ALA A 118 -11.16 -8.47 -17.08
CA ALA A 118 -10.13 -7.46 -16.92
C ALA A 118 -10.56 -6.16 -17.60
N THR A 119 -10.61 -5.07 -16.83
CA THR A 119 -11.13 -3.77 -17.29
C THR A 119 -10.14 -2.66 -16.99
N TRP A 120 -9.83 -1.88 -18.02
CA TRP A 120 -8.95 -0.71 -17.93
C TRP A 120 -9.69 0.53 -18.40
N GLY A 121 -9.56 1.61 -17.65
CA GLY A 121 -9.82 2.95 -18.18
C GLY A 121 -8.58 3.45 -18.91
N PHE A 122 -8.75 4.31 -19.88
CA PHE A 122 -7.65 5.02 -20.51
C PHE A 122 -8.13 6.38 -21.02
N SER A 123 -7.20 7.32 -21.19
CA SER A 123 -7.51 8.65 -21.71
C SER A 123 -6.56 8.99 -22.84
N SER A 124 -7.14 9.49 -23.94
CA SER A 124 -6.42 10.01 -25.10
C SER A 124 -6.65 11.52 -25.23
N PRO A 125 -5.62 12.33 -25.47
CA PRO A 125 -5.77 13.78 -25.65
C PRO A 125 -6.44 14.16 -26.97
N SER A 126 -6.40 13.26 -27.97
CA SER A 126 -6.96 13.48 -29.30
C SER A 126 -7.42 12.16 -29.93
N PRO A 127 -8.27 12.20 -30.97
CA PRO A 127 -8.61 11.01 -31.73
C PRO A 127 -7.37 10.35 -32.34
N ALA A 128 -7.31 9.02 -32.25
CA ALA A 128 -6.20 8.22 -32.73
C ALA A 128 -6.62 6.79 -33.07
N THR A 129 -5.75 6.01 -33.68
CA THR A 129 -5.91 4.56 -33.77
C THR A 129 -4.96 3.91 -32.77
N GLY A 130 -5.49 3.11 -31.86
CA GLY A 130 -4.73 2.40 -30.83
C GLY A 130 -4.47 0.95 -31.23
N ALA A 131 -3.21 0.54 -31.30
CA ALA A 131 -2.83 -0.87 -31.30
C ALA A 131 -2.77 -1.35 -29.83
N ILE A 132 -3.52 -2.39 -29.51
CA ILE A 132 -3.66 -2.95 -28.16
C ILE A 132 -2.85 -4.23 -28.09
N THR A 133 -2.11 -4.39 -27.01
CA THR A 133 -1.46 -5.65 -26.64
C THR A 133 -1.78 -5.96 -25.19
N ILE A 134 -2.31 -7.14 -24.92
CA ILE A 134 -2.53 -7.66 -23.57
C ILE A 134 -1.53 -8.76 -23.30
N THR A 135 -0.78 -8.61 -22.21
CA THR A 135 0.32 -9.50 -21.83
C THR A 135 0.04 -10.10 -20.45
N SER A 136 0.28 -11.39 -20.28
CA SER A 136 0.18 -12.06 -18.97
C SER A 136 1.33 -11.66 -18.05
N SER A 137 1.22 -11.98 -16.75
CA SER A 137 2.30 -11.78 -15.77
C SER A 137 3.60 -12.53 -16.09
N THR A 138 3.53 -13.55 -16.95
CA THR A 138 4.70 -14.31 -17.44
C THR A 138 5.32 -13.71 -18.70
N GLY A 139 4.81 -12.57 -19.21
CA GLY A 139 5.30 -11.92 -20.42
C GLY A 139 4.73 -12.48 -21.73
N GLN A 140 3.81 -13.42 -21.69
CA GLN A 140 3.19 -13.99 -22.89
C GLN A 140 2.09 -13.06 -23.41
N VAL A 141 2.05 -12.84 -24.72
CA VAL A 141 1.00 -12.05 -25.37
C VAL A 141 -0.28 -12.86 -25.42
N ALA A 142 -1.29 -12.39 -24.70
CA ALA A 142 -2.59 -13.03 -24.60
C ALA A 142 -3.53 -12.58 -25.72
N TYR A 143 -3.48 -11.28 -26.07
CA TYR A 143 -4.35 -10.70 -27.09
C TYR A 143 -3.66 -9.52 -27.76
N THR A 144 -3.92 -9.37 -29.05
CA THR A 144 -3.55 -8.19 -29.84
C THR A 144 -4.75 -7.73 -30.66
N GLY A 145 -4.92 -6.42 -30.78
CA GLY A 145 -6.02 -5.86 -31.56
C GLY A 145 -5.77 -4.40 -31.91
N SER A 146 -6.71 -3.82 -32.62
CA SER A 146 -6.71 -2.39 -32.94
C SER A 146 -8.10 -1.83 -32.68
N MET A 147 -8.16 -0.60 -32.15
CA MET A 147 -9.41 0.10 -31.89
C MET A 147 -9.28 1.58 -32.19
N PRO A 148 -10.36 2.25 -32.59
CA PRO A 148 -10.40 3.70 -32.64
C PRO A 148 -10.43 4.27 -31.23
N LEU A 149 -9.63 5.33 -31.00
CA LEU A 149 -9.60 6.09 -29.77
C LEU A 149 -10.25 7.45 -30.02
N SER A 150 -11.20 7.82 -29.17
CA SER A 150 -11.77 9.16 -29.12
C SER A 150 -10.95 10.02 -28.15
N ALA A 151 -11.04 11.33 -28.25
CA ALA A 151 -10.51 12.22 -27.23
C ALA A 151 -11.27 12.06 -25.91
N GLY A 152 -10.55 12.07 -24.79
CA GLY A 152 -11.10 11.92 -23.44
C GLY A 152 -10.98 10.49 -22.89
N SER A 153 -11.75 10.23 -21.81
CA SER A 153 -11.69 8.97 -21.07
C SER A 153 -12.57 7.90 -21.73
N GLN A 154 -12.06 6.68 -21.84
CA GLN A 154 -12.71 5.52 -22.40
C GLN A 154 -12.40 4.28 -21.56
N THR A 155 -13.10 3.18 -21.81
CA THR A 155 -12.90 1.92 -21.09
C THR A 155 -12.72 0.78 -22.10
N TYR A 156 -11.76 -0.10 -21.81
CA TYR A 156 -11.55 -1.34 -22.55
C TYR A 156 -11.74 -2.53 -21.60
N THR A 157 -12.52 -3.49 -22.03
CA THR A 157 -12.84 -4.69 -21.26
C THR A 157 -12.46 -5.93 -22.04
N TRP A 158 -11.71 -6.83 -21.41
CA TRP A 158 -11.25 -8.09 -21.99
C TRP A 158 -11.77 -9.28 -21.17
N ASN A 159 -12.41 -10.22 -21.85
CA ASN A 159 -13.05 -11.39 -21.23
C ASN A 159 -12.10 -12.59 -21.04
N GLY A 160 -10.83 -12.44 -21.33
CA GLY A 160 -9.84 -13.53 -21.24
C GLY A 160 -9.72 -14.40 -22.49
N GLN A 161 -10.27 -13.97 -23.64
CA GLN A 161 -10.19 -14.71 -24.90
C GLN A 161 -9.04 -14.18 -25.76
N GLY A 162 -8.13 -15.05 -26.17
CA GLY A 162 -7.02 -14.72 -27.05
C GLY A 162 -7.44 -14.70 -28.53
N ASN A 163 -6.57 -14.22 -29.42
CA ASN A 163 -6.81 -14.13 -30.86
C ASN A 163 -7.04 -15.49 -31.54
N ASN A 164 -6.50 -16.56 -30.96
CA ASN A 164 -6.66 -17.95 -31.42
C ASN A 164 -7.88 -18.66 -30.81
N GLY A 165 -8.77 -17.93 -30.11
CA GLY A 165 -9.92 -18.48 -29.40
C GLY A 165 -9.59 -19.23 -28.09
N VAL A 166 -8.31 -19.34 -27.73
CA VAL A 166 -7.90 -19.94 -26.46
C VAL A 166 -8.32 -19.02 -25.30
N THR A 167 -8.89 -19.62 -24.29
CA THR A 167 -9.27 -18.91 -23.07
C THR A 167 -8.10 -18.89 -22.08
N TRP A 168 -7.66 -17.71 -21.71
CA TRP A 168 -6.56 -17.51 -20.79
C TRP A 168 -7.01 -17.72 -19.32
N PRO A 169 -6.12 -18.18 -18.43
CA PRO A 169 -6.43 -18.42 -17.03
C PRO A 169 -6.71 -17.13 -16.26
N ASP A 170 -7.29 -17.28 -15.06
CA ASP A 170 -7.41 -16.19 -14.09
C ASP A 170 -6.01 -15.69 -13.70
N GLY A 171 -5.86 -14.39 -13.52
CA GLY A 171 -4.58 -13.77 -13.19
C GLY A 171 -4.51 -12.31 -13.59
N ASN A 172 -3.29 -11.76 -13.50
CA ASN A 172 -3.02 -10.36 -13.80
C ASN A 172 -2.54 -10.19 -15.24
N TYR A 173 -3.12 -9.22 -15.91
CA TYR A 173 -2.84 -8.89 -17.31
C TYR A 173 -2.52 -7.42 -17.47
N THR A 174 -1.51 -7.13 -18.25
CA THR A 174 -1.04 -5.77 -18.55
C THR A 174 -1.51 -5.33 -19.91
N LEU A 175 -2.20 -4.19 -19.98
CA LEU A 175 -2.63 -3.54 -21.21
C LEU A 175 -1.55 -2.56 -21.68
N SER A 176 -1.11 -2.69 -22.93
CA SER A 176 -0.30 -1.71 -23.63
C SER A 176 -1.09 -1.15 -24.81
N ILE A 177 -1.15 0.18 -24.91
CA ILE A 177 -1.80 0.89 -26.03
C ILE A 177 -0.75 1.75 -26.72
N THR A 178 -0.48 1.46 -27.98
CA THR A 178 0.32 2.33 -28.86
C THR A 178 -0.60 3.05 -29.80
N ALA A 179 -0.75 4.38 -29.62
CA ALA A 179 -1.70 5.18 -30.36
C ALA A 179 -1.03 6.05 -31.41
N THR A 180 -1.63 6.09 -32.60
CA THR A 180 -1.17 6.90 -33.73
C THR A 180 -2.30 7.81 -34.21
N GLY A 181 -2.04 9.10 -34.25
CA GLY A 181 -2.98 10.10 -34.73
C GLY A 181 -3.15 10.07 -36.25
N ALA A 182 -4.12 10.84 -36.75
CA ALA A 182 -4.47 10.88 -38.18
C ALA A 182 -3.32 11.26 -39.10
N THR A 183 -2.34 12.03 -38.62
CA THR A 183 -1.15 12.45 -39.37
C THR A 183 0.09 11.56 -39.13
N GLY A 184 -0.09 10.41 -38.48
CA GLY A 184 0.98 9.46 -38.20
C GLY A 184 1.83 9.74 -36.97
N GLN A 185 1.56 10.81 -36.21
CA GLN A 185 2.28 11.08 -34.97
C GLN A 185 1.84 10.17 -33.83
N ALA A 186 2.78 9.85 -32.94
CA ALA A 186 2.45 9.12 -31.71
C ALA A 186 1.58 9.97 -30.78
N VAL A 187 0.57 9.35 -30.17
CA VAL A 187 -0.32 9.96 -29.19
C VAL A 187 -0.12 9.24 -27.86
N THR A 188 0.20 10.00 -26.81
CA THR A 188 0.37 9.43 -25.47
C THR A 188 -0.99 9.12 -24.84
N VAL A 189 -1.22 7.85 -24.51
CA VAL A 189 -2.42 7.38 -23.84
C VAL A 189 -2.08 7.03 -22.39
N SER A 190 -2.81 7.58 -21.44
CA SER A 190 -2.70 7.22 -20.02
C SER A 190 -3.69 6.10 -19.69
N THR A 191 -3.22 5.07 -18.99
CA THR A 191 -4.05 3.94 -18.54
C THR A 191 -4.33 4.03 -17.05
N GLN A 192 -5.51 3.59 -16.64
CA GLN A 192 -5.95 3.58 -15.24
C GLN A 192 -6.84 2.36 -14.98
N VAL A 193 -6.94 1.97 -13.72
CA VAL A 193 -7.86 0.93 -13.25
C VAL A 193 -8.83 1.55 -12.26
N GLN A 194 -10.11 1.26 -12.43
CA GLN A 194 -11.15 1.72 -11.51
C GLN A 194 -11.79 0.53 -10.80
N GLY A 195 -12.10 0.72 -9.53
CA GLY A 195 -12.80 -0.30 -8.77
C GLY A 195 -12.88 0.03 -7.28
N THR A 196 -13.59 -0.83 -6.55
CA THR A 196 -13.74 -0.69 -5.11
C THR A 196 -12.60 -1.38 -4.38
N ILE A 197 -12.05 -0.73 -3.37
CA ILE A 197 -11.04 -1.32 -2.49
C ILE A 197 -11.71 -2.41 -1.65
N SER A 198 -11.32 -3.66 -1.88
CA SER A 198 -11.85 -4.83 -1.15
C SER A 198 -11.09 -5.10 0.15
N SER A 199 -9.80 -4.78 0.20
CA SER A 199 -8.97 -4.94 1.39
C SER A 199 -7.73 -4.03 1.34
N VAL A 200 -7.10 -3.85 2.50
CA VAL A 200 -5.85 -3.10 2.66
C VAL A 200 -4.84 -3.96 3.41
N ASN A 201 -3.64 -4.07 2.88
CA ASN A 201 -2.52 -4.73 3.54
C ASN A 201 -1.56 -3.67 4.11
N VAL A 202 -1.58 -3.52 5.43
CA VAL A 202 -0.76 -2.56 6.18
C VAL A 202 0.60 -3.12 6.62
N SER A 203 0.88 -4.40 6.34
CA SER A 203 2.18 -5.02 6.65
C SER A 203 3.28 -4.62 5.68
N GLN A 204 2.92 -3.97 4.58
CA GLN A 204 3.84 -3.44 3.57
C GLN A 204 4.02 -1.93 3.77
N ASN A 205 5.16 -1.42 3.36
CA ASN A 205 5.44 0.01 3.37
C ASN A 205 5.91 0.45 1.95
N PRO A 206 5.13 1.28 1.23
CA PRO A 206 3.80 1.80 1.59
C PRO A 206 2.70 0.72 1.66
N PRO A 207 1.59 0.97 2.38
CA PRO A 207 0.44 0.06 2.41
C PRO A 207 -0.09 -0.26 1.01
N LEU A 208 -0.57 -1.50 0.82
CA LEU A 208 -1.17 -1.95 -0.44
C LEU A 208 -2.69 -2.01 -0.31
N VAL A 209 -3.38 -1.52 -1.33
CA VAL A 209 -4.83 -1.63 -1.49
C VAL A 209 -5.16 -2.69 -2.53
N THR A 210 -6.16 -3.52 -2.30
CA THR A 210 -6.62 -4.53 -3.27
C THR A 210 -7.86 -4.03 -3.99
N VAL A 211 -7.79 -3.96 -5.31
CA VAL A 211 -8.88 -3.56 -6.20
C VAL A 211 -9.02 -4.60 -7.31
N GLY A 212 -10.21 -5.17 -7.48
CA GLY A 212 -10.47 -6.19 -8.49
C GLY A 212 -9.62 -7.47 -8.33
N GLY A 213 -9.10 -7.76 -7.13
CA GLY A 213 -8.22 -8.91 -6.88
C GLY A 213 -6.72 -8.63 -7.09
N GLN A 214 -6.37 -7.42 -7.53
CA GLN A 214 -4.97 -6.98 -7.70
C GLN A 214 -4.58 -5.99 -6.60
N SER A 215 -3.34 -6.11 -6.09
CA SER A 215 -2.80 -5.20 -5.08
C SER A 215 -1.99 -4.07 -5.72
N TYR A 216 -2.23 -2.85 -5.24
CA TYR A 216 -1.58 -1.62 -5.70
C TYR A 216 -1.07 -0.83 -4.49
N PRO A 217 0.07 -0.12 -4.60
CA PRO A 217 0.48 0.78 -3.54
C PRO A 217 -0.52 1.94 -3.42
N ILE A 218 -0.78 2.39 -2.19
CA ILE A 218 -1.70 3.51 -1.93
C ILE A 218 -1.33 4.76 -2.72
N SER A 219 -0.05 4.97 -2.99
CA SER A 219 0.48 6.07 -3.79
C SER A 219 0.06 6.04 -5.27
N ALA A 220 -0.44 4.90 -5.77
CA ALA A 220 -0.96 4.78 -7.14
C ALA A 220 -2.40 5.28 -7.27
N ILE A 221 -3.09 5.57 -6.17
CA ILE A 221 -4.46 6.11 -6.18
C ILE A 221 -4.41 7.56 -6.71
N GLN A 222 -5.11 7.81 -7.81
CA GLN A 222 -5.25 9.15 -8.41
C GLN A 222 -6.44 9.91 -7.86
N SER A 223 -7.56 9.21 -7.66
CA SER A 223 -8.79 9.81 -7.14
C SER A 223 -9.60 8.81 -6.34
N ILE A 224 -10.39 9.32 -5.40
CA ILE A 224 -11.32 8.57 -4.58
C ILE A 224 -12.70 9.12 -4.87
N ASN A 225 -13.58 8.27 -5.38
CA ASN A 225 -14.98 8.60 -5.64
C ASN A 225 -15.83 8.10 -4.46
N SER A 226 -16.27 9.00 -3.62
CA SER A 226 -17.14 8.69 -2.47
C SER A 226 -18.63 8.45 -2.84
N GLY A 227 -18.95 8.41 -4.13
CA GLY A 227 -20.33 8.34 -4.62
C GLY A 227 -21.12 7.07 -4.26
N SER A 228 -20.47 6.02 -3.74
CA SER A 228 -21.15 4.76 -3.41
C SER A 228 -21.58 4.63 -1.95
N ILE A 229 -20.85 5.24 -1.02
CA ILE A 229 -21.15 5.10 0.42
C ILE A 229 -22.38 5.92 0.79
N GLY A 230 -22.53 7.14 0.25
CA GLY A 230 -23.67 8.00 0.50
C GLY A 230 -24.99 7.39 0.00
N ASN A 231 -25.00 6.80 -1.19
CA ASN A 231 -26.20 6.16 -1.76
C ASN A 231 -26.59 4.86 -1.04
N SER A 232 -25.61 4.05 -0.60
CA SER A 232 -25.89 2.82 0.14
C SER A 232 -26.49 3.11 1.51
N ILE A 233 -26.00 4.12 2.23
CA ILE A 233 -26.56 4.56 3.51
C ILE A 233 -27.95 5.15 3.33
N SER A 234 -28.14 6.00 2.32
CA SER A 234 -29.47 6.60 2.02
C SER A 234 -30.49 5.54 1.65
N ASN A 235 -30.12 4.55 0.83
CA ASN A 235 -31.03 3.46 0.46
C ASN A 235 -31.36 2.55 1.66
N SER A 236 -30.39 2.26 2.52
CA SER A 236 -30.61 1.48 3.75
C SER A 236 -31.50 2.25 4.74
N ALA A 237 -31.27 3.54 4.92
CA ALA A 237 -32.10 4.39 5.78
C ALA A 237 -33.55 4.48 5.27
N ASN A 238 -33.77 4.64 3.95
CA ASN A 238 -35.06 4.64 3.35
C ASN A 238 -35.80 3.28 3.47
N SER A 239 -35.03 2.19 3.32
CA SER A 239 -35.56 0.83 3.50
C SER A 239 -36.02 0.56 4.94
N ILE A 240 -35.24 1.00 5.94
CA ILE A 240 -35.60 0.92 7.35
C ILE A 240 -36.80 1.79 7.67
N SER A 241 -36.83 3.03 7.18
CA SER A 241 -37.96 3.96 7.37
C SER A 241 -39.27 3.39 6.82
N ASN A 242 -39.25 2.81 5.60
CA ASN A 242 -40.40 2.17 5.00
C ASN A 242 -40.87 0.93 5.78
N SER A 243 -39.94 0.11 6.28
CA SER A 243 -40.22 -1.07 7.12
C SER A 243 -40.92 -0.67 8.42
N ILE A 244 -40.43 0.39 9.08
CA ILE A 244 -41.01 0.93 10.33
C ILE A 244 -42.43 1.47 10.05
N SER A 245 -42.59 2.26 9.01
CA SER A 245 -43.92 2.83 8.63
C SER A 245 -44.93 1.74 8.33
N ASN A 246 -44.56 0.68 7.63
CA ASN A 246 -45.42 -0.46 7.36
C ASN A 246 -45.80 -1.22 8.62
N SER A 247 -44.87 -1.42 9.56
CA SER A 247 -45.09 -2.07 10.85
C SER A 247 -46.08 -1.27 11.70
N ILE A 248 -45.94 0.06 11.75
CA ILE A 248 -46.84 0.95 12.50
C ILE A 248 -48.25 0.91 11.87
N ASN A 249 -48.37 0.97 10.56
CA ASN A 249 -49.68 0.90 9.89
C ASN A 249 -50.38 -0.44 10.13
N THR A 250 -49.63 -1.55 10.12
CA THR A 250 -50.15 -2.88 10.41
C THR A 250 -50.65 -2.99 11.87
N ALA A 251 -49.88 -2.46 12.82
CA ALA A 251 -50.25 -2.43 14.23
C ALA A 251 -51.50 -1.57 14.48
N ASN A 252 -51.59 -0.39 13.85
CA ASN A 252 -52.76 0.50 13.98
C ASN A 252 -54.02 -0.15 13.36
N ASN A 253 -53.95 -0.79 12.19
CA ASN A 253 -55.07 -1.47 11.58
C ASN A 253 -55.55 -2.68 12.40
N SER A 254 -54.64 -3.44 13.01
CA SER A 254 -55.04 -4.57 13.89
C SER A 254 -55.70 -4.09 15.19
N SER A 255 -55.22 -2.97 15.77
CA SER A 255 -55.84 -2.35 16.93
C SER A 255 -57.23 -1.78 16.66
N LEU A 256 -57.46 -1.16 15.50
CA LEU A 256 -58.74 -0.68 15.07
C LEU A 256 -59.72 -1.82 14.79
N ALA A 257 -59.30 -2.94 14.23
CA ALA A 257 -60.11 -4.12 14.01
C ALA A 257 -60.57 -4.79 15.33
N GLN A 258 -59.76 -4.71 16.39
CA GLN A 258 -60.14 -5.22 17.74
C GLN A 258 -61.09 -4.30 18.50
N LEU A 259 -61.20 -3.01 18.16
CA LEU A 259 -62.10 -2.05 18.77
C LEU A 259 -63.51 -2.08 18.15
N LEU A 260 -63.68 -2.72 17.02
CA LEU A 260 -64.96 -2.81 16.24
C LEU A 260 -65.68 -4.14 16.46
N HIS A 261 -65.22 -5.01 17.34
CA HIS A 261 -65.85 -6.25 17.78
C HIS A 261 -66.14 -6.16 19.30
#